data_101fc9e10acecb3e2244077e3a87f824
#
_entry.id   101fc9e10acecb3e2244077e3a87f824
#
_cell.length_a   1.000
_cell.length_b   1.000
_cell.length_c   1.000
_cell.angle_alpha   90.00
_cell.angle_beta   90.00
_cell.angle_gamma   90.00
#
_symmetry.space_group_name_H-M   'P 1'
#
loop_
_entity.id
_entity.type
_entity.pdbx_description
1 polymer ?
#
loop_
_entity_poly.entity_id
_entity_poly.type
_entity_poly.pdbx_seq_one_letter_code
_entity_poly.pdbx_strand_id
1 'polypeptide(L)'
;MSLIDKCKMTPQEIFEYKNSWKSNSYKVDVHSDLDVQCKDWCRKNLNRWEWSMDTYTDVYSHSFYFENMNHAYEFKSKFEKWIDKGKT
;
A
#
# COMPACT_ATOMS: atom_id res chain seq x y z
N MET A 1 -1.12 24.38 -3.85
CA MET A 1 -0.23 23.83 -2.84
C MET A 1 0.88 23.01 -3.47
N SER A 2 2.06 23.24 -3.02
CA SER A 2 3.25 22.65 -3.62
C SER A 2 3.47 21.20 -3.19
N LEU A 3 3.97 20.37 -4.10
CA LEU A 3 4.36 19.00 -3.80
C LEU A 3 5.51 18.95 -2.83
N ILE A 4 6.27 20.03 -2.72
CA ILE A 4 7.40 20.10 -1.80
C ILE A 4 6.95 19.91 -0.37
N ASP A 5 5.75 20.34 -0.05
CA ASP A 5 5.24 20.24 1.30
C ASP A 5 5.08 18.77 1.73
N LYS A 6 4.71 17.89 0.80
CA LYS A 6 4.58 16.49 1.12
C LYS A 6 5.90 15.86 1.47
N CYS A 7 6.97 16.27 0.80
CA CYS A 7 8.29 15.73 1.09
C CYS A 7 8.79 16.08 2.49
N LYS A 8 8.24 17.15 3.08
CA LYS A 8 8.64 17.63 4.39
C LYS A 8 7.65 17.26 5.47
N MET A 9 6.67 16.43 5.16
CA MET A 9 5.67 16.05 6.13
C MET A 9 6.28 15.28 7.30
N THR A 10 5.79 15.57 8.49
CA THR A 10 6.15 14.79 9.67
C THR A 10 5.43 13.44 9.60
N PRO A 11 5.87 12.45 10.39
CA PRO A 11 5.17 11.17 10.44
C PRO A 11 3.69 11.33 10.77
N GLN A 12 3.35 12.25 11.65
CA GLN A 12 1.95 12.51 12.01
C GLN A 12 1.17 13.04 10.82
N GLU A 13 1.73 13.96 10.07
CA GLU A 13 1.08 14.53 8.91
C GLU A 13 0.89 13.49 7.82
N ILE A 14 1.88 12.61 7.64
CA ILE A 14 1.78 11.54 6.66
C ILE A 14 0.63 10.59 7.04
N PHE A 15 0.53 10.27 8.31
CA PHE A 15 -0.53 9.40 8.81
C PHE A 15 -1.91 10.02 8.54
N GLU A 16 -2.06 11.29 8.82
CA GLU A 16 -3.32 11.99 8.58
C GLU A 16 -3.65 12.08 7.10
N TYR A 17 -2.65 12.33 6.30
CA TYR A 17 -2.84 12.39 4.85
C TYR A 17 -3.31 11.04 4.31
N LYS A 18 -2.68 9.95 4.74
CA LYS A 18 -3.08 8.62 4.31
C LYS A 18 -4.52 8.32 4.72
N ASN A 19 -4.90 8.71 5.91
CA ASN A 19 -6.27 8.48 6.35
C ASN A 19 -7.30 9.24 5.52
N SER A 20 -6.89 10.37 4.94
CA SER A 20 -7.81 11.17 4.15
C SER A 20 -8.22 10.47 2.85
N TRP A 21 -7.38 9.59 2.31
CA TRP A 21 -7.70 8.92 1.05
C TRP A 21 -7.92 7.41 1.21
N LYS A 22 -7.56 6.85 2.35
CA LYS A 22 -7.53 5.39 2.51
C LYS A 22 -8.88 4.72 2.30
N SER A 23 -9.96 5.34 2.74
CA SER A 23 -11.29 4.74 2.62
C SER A 23 -11.78 4.67 1.17
N ASN A 24 -11.19 5.46 0.28
CA ASN A 24 -11.54 5.47 -1.14
C ASN A 24 -10.39 5.01 -2.00
N SER A 25 -9.46 4.28 -1.42
CA SER A 25 -8.25 3.87 -2.10
C SER A 25 -8.42 2.54 -2.84
N TYR A 26 -7.37 2.19 -3.55
CA TYR A 26 -7.31 0.91 -4.27
C TYR A 26 -6.64 -0.11 -3.37
N LYS A 27 -7.41 -1.11 -2.98
CA LYS A 27 -6.98 -2.11 -2.00
C LYS A 27 -6.51 -3.38 -2.70
N VAL A 28 -5.38 -3.91 -2.27
CA VAL A 28 -4.86 -5.19 -2.75
C VAL A 28 -4.51 -6.05 -1.54
N ASP A 29 -5.11 -7.23 -1.46
CA ASP A 29 -4.85 -8.17 -0.38
C ASP A 29 -3.76 -9.15 -0.81
N VAL A 30 -2.76 -9.36 0.04
CA VAL A 30 -1.69 -10.30 -0.23
C VAL A 30 -1.50 -11.23 0.96
N HIS A 31 -0.92 -12.39 0.69
CA HIS A 31 -0.63 -13.35 1.76
C HIS A 31 0.42 -12.76 2.70
N SER A 32 0.27 -13.03 3.99
CA SER A 32 1.15 -12.46 5.01
C SER A 32 2.62 -12.85 4.82
N ASP A 33 2.89 -13.98 4.18
CA ASP A 33 4.26 -14.42 3.91
C ASP A 33 5.02 -13.46 2.98
N LEU A 34 4.30 -12.65 2.24
CA LEU A 34 4.89 -11.71 1.30
C LEU A 34 5.03 -10.31 1.88
N ASP A 35 4.74 -10.17 3.16
CA ASP A 35 4.74 -8.86 3.81
C ASP A 35 6.02 -8.07 3.57
N VAL A 36 7.16 -8.69 3.83
CA VAL A 36 8.45 -7.99 3.70
C VAL A 36 8.72 -7.56 2.27
N GLN A 37 8.48 -8.47 1.33
CA GLN A 37 8.74 -8.19 -0.08
C GLN A 37 7.82 -7.08 -0.60
N CYS A 38 6.58 -7.11 -0.18
CA CYS A 38 5.61 -6.11 -0.60
C CYS A 38 5.94 -4.74 -0.03
N LYS A 39 6.31 -4.71 1.24
CA LYS A 39 6.71 -3.44 1.86
C LYS A 39 7.97 -2.87 1.22
N ASP A 40 8.94 -3.74 0.91
CA ASP A 40 10.15 -3.31 0.24
C ASP A 40 9.85 -2.69 -1.11
N TRP A 41 8.99 -3.34 -1.88
CA TRP A 41 8.62 -2.80 -3.19
C TRP A 41 8.00 -1.40 -3.04
N CYS A 42 7.10 -1.24 -2.09
CA CYS A 42 6.46 0.04 -1.86
C CYS A 42 7.47 1.11 -1.45
N ARG A 43 8.39 0.77 -0.57
CA ARG A 43 9.40 1.72 -0.13
C ARG A 43 10.34 2.15 -1.25
N LYS A 44 10.65 1.24 -2.16
CA LYS A 44 11.57 1.52 -3.25
C LYS A 44 10.92 2.26 -4.41
N ASN A 45 9.64 2.06 -4.61
CA ASN A 45 8.97 2.57 -5.80
C ASN A 45 7.98 3.70 -5.52
N LEU A 46 7.56 3.86 -4.29
CA LEU A 46 6.53 4.84 -3.94
C LEU A 46 7.01 5.74 -2.81
N ASN A 47 6.36 6.88 -2.69
CA ASN A 47 6.59 7.78 -1.56
C ASN A 47 5.76 7.31 -0.37
N ARG A 48 6.21 7.68 0.83
CA ARG A 48 5.56 7.21 2.06
C ARG A 48 4.08 7.56 2.15
N TRP A 49 3.68 8.64 1.55
CA TRP A 49 2.30 9.10 1.61
C TRP A 49 1.40 8.48 0.54
N GLU A 50 1.98 7.71 -0.38
CA GLU A 50 1.24 7.17 -1.51
C GLU A 50 0.70 5.77 -1.29
N TRP A 51 1.06 5.14 -0.18
CA TRP A 51 0.59 3.80 0.13
C TRP A 51 0.41 3.63 1.62
N SER A 52 -0.41 2.65 1.99
CA SER A 52 -0.61 2.30 3.37
C SER A 52 -0.87 0.80 3.45
N MET A 53 -0.85 0.25 4.65
CA MET A 53 -1.18 -1.16 4.80
C MET A 53 -1.82 -1.41 6.15
N ASP A 54 -2.65 -2.45 6.20
CA ASP A 54 -3.19 -2.99 7.44
C ASP A 54 -2.74 -4.43 7.54
N THR A 55 -2.19 -4.80 8.69
CA THR A 55 -1.75 -6.17 8.91
C THR A 55 -2.92 -7.00 9.41
N TYR A 56 -2.93 -8.26 8.97
CA TYR A 56 -3.91 -9.24 9.44
C TYR A 56 -5.35 -8.77 9.30
N THR A 57 -5.68 -8.25 8.12
CA THR A 57 -7.06 -7.93 7.82
C THR A 57 -7.89 -9.19 7.69
N ASP A 58 -7.22 -10.31 7.49
CA ASP A 58 -7.79 -11.64 7.57
C ASP A 58 -6.72 -12.51 8.21
N VAL A 59 -7.01 -13.79 8.45
CA VAL A 59 -6.13 -14.69 9.19
C VAL A 59 -4.71 -14.70 8.64
N TYR A 60 -4.56 -14.78 7.34
CA TYR A 60 -3.24 -14.85 6.70
C TYR A 60 -3.05 -13.77 5.65
N SER A 61 -3.77 -12.67 5.76
CA SER A 61 -3.74 -11.64 4.74
C SER A 61 -3.40 -10.28 5.31
N HIS A 62 -2.66 -9.52 4.51
CA HIS A 62 -2.41 -8.10 4.77
C HIS A 62 -3.00 -7.32 3.61
N SER A 63 -3.56 -6.16 3.89
CA SER A 63 -4.14 -5.32 2.86
C SER A 63 -3.24 -4.12 2.60
N PHE A 64 -2.93 -3.89 1.34
CA PHE A 64 -2.17 -2.73 0.90
C PHE A 64 -3.11 -1.76 0.20
N TYR A 65 -2.95 -0.49 0.49
CA TYR A 65 -3.81 0.56 -0.05
C TYR A 65 -2.97 1.54 -0.82
N PHE A 66 -3.48 1.98 -1.96
CA PHE A 66 -2.75 2.89 -2.83
C PHE A 66 -3.64 4.07 -3.19
N GLU A 67 -3.08 5.27 -3.09
CA GLU A 67 -3.78 6.47 -3.47
C GLU A 67 -3.99 6.51 -4.98
N ASN A 68 -3.02 6.03 -5.73
CA ASN A 68 -3.01 6.07 -7.19
C ASN A 68 -3.31 4.70 -7.77
N MET A 69 -4.27 4.64 -8.69
CA MET A 69 -4.65 3.39 -9.33
C MET A 69 -3.48 2.73 -10.07
N ASN A 70 -2.62 3.54 -10.69
CA ASN A 70 -1.48 2.99 -11.42
C ASN A 70 -0.52 2.27 -10.47
N HIS A 71 -0.34 2.79 -9.28
CA HIS A 71 0.51 2.14 -8.28
C HIS A 71 -0.09 0.81 -7.85
N ALA A 72 -1.39 0.78 -7.64
CA ALA A 72 -2.07 -0.46 -7.28
C ALA A 72 -1.92 -1.50 -8.39
N TYR A 73 -2.04 -1.05 -9.62
CA TYR A 73 -1.92 -1.94 -10.77
C TYR A 73 -0.50 -2.50 -10.91
N GLU A 74 0.50 -1.66 -10.75
CA GLU A 74 1.90 -2.10 -10.82
C GLU A 74 2.22 -3.07 -9.69
N PHE A 75 1.75 -2.77 -8.49
CA PHE A 75 1.92 -3.65 -7.34
C PHE A 75 1.28 -5.01 -7.61
N LYS A 76 0.04 -4.97 -8.07
CA LYS A 76 -0.70 -6.19 -8.33
C LYS A 76 -0.02 -7.03 -9.40
N SER A 77 0.48 -6.40 -10.46
CA SER A 77 1.19 -7.11 -11.52
C SER A 77 2.48 -7.74 -11.02
N LYS A 78 3.19 -7.04 -10.15
CA LYS A 78 4.44 -7.55 -9.60
C LYS A 78 4.22 -8.79 -8.76
N PHE A 79 3.15 -8.82 -8.00
CA PHE A 79 2.89 -9.90 -7.06
C PHE A 79 1.70 -10.77 -7.44
N GLU A 80 1.28 -10.71 -8.71
CA GLU A 80 0.04 -11.39 -9.09
C GLU A 80 0.11 -12.91 -8.91
N LYS A 81 1.30 -13.49 -8.99
CA LYS A 81 1.45 -14.92 -8.75
C LYS A 81 1.04 -15.32 -7.34
N TRP A 82 1.06 -14.38 -6.43
CA TRP A 82 0.83 -14.64 -5.01
C TRP A 82 -0.50 -14.11 -4.52
N ILE A 83 -1.14 -13.26 -5.33
CA ILE A 83 -2.44 -12.70 -4.98
C ILE A 83 -3.50 -13.74 -5.31
N ASP A 84 -4.41 -13.96 -4.38
CA ASP A 84 -5.52 -14.90 -4.55
C ASP A 84 -5.11 -16.36 -4.64
N LYS A 85 -3.86 -16.66 -4.35
CA LYS A 85 -3.41 -18.06 -4.36
C LYS A 85 -4.22 -18.90 -3.40
N GLY A 86 -4.56 -18.33 -2.27
CA GLY A 86 -5.30 -19.06 -1.26
C GLY A 86 -6.74 -19.34 -1.64
N LYS A 87 -7.21 -18.77 -2.72
CA LYS A 87 -8.59 -18.96 -3.15
C LYS A 87 -8.78 -20.10 -4.12
N THR A 88 -7.71 -20.65 -4.60
CA THR A 88 -7.78 -21.74 -5.57
C THR A 88 -7.64 -23.09 -4.92
#